data_4b02b2ed5499ac0237cb17e6d58e6df4
#
_entry.id   4b02b2ed5499ac0237cb17e6d58e6df4
#
_cell.length_a   1.000
_cell.length_b   1.000
_cell.length_c   1.000
_cell.angle_alpha   90.00
_cell.angle_beta   90.00
_cell.angle_gamma   90.00
#
_symmetry.space_group_name_H-M   'P 1'
#
loop_
_entity.id
_entity.type
_entity.pdbx_description
1 polymer ?
#
loop_
_entity_poly.entity_id
_entity_poly.type
_entity_poly.pdbx_seq_one_letter_code
_entity_poly.pdbx_strand_id
1 'polypeptide(L)'
;MARISPARLARMAFLPLILVAFPSIAFAALGGRVASVDADRIRVQGALMRIVRNDAYALHEIRSASGTMIREYVNPSGVVFAVAWDGPWLPDLRQVLGEQFDRYQAVMQSRQRGRAGRGAVVIDEPGLVVQMSGHPRAFKGRAYLPAQLPAGLALESIR
;
A
#
# COMPACT_ATOMS: atom_id res chain seq x y z
N MET A 1 -35.72 61.36 38.46
CA MET A 1 -34.66 61.37 37.47
C MET A 1 -33.87 60.07 37.63
N ALA A 2 -34.20 59.04 36.86
CA ALA A 2 -33.51 57.74 36.89
C ALA A 2 -32.72 57.60 35.58
N ARG A 3 -31.41 57.42 35.71
CA ARG A 3 -30.48 57.20 34.57
C ARG A 3 -30.43 55.72 34.25
N ILE A 4 -30.84 55.37 33.05
CA ILE A 4 -30.77 54.05 32.48
C ILE A 4 -29.36 53.83 31.90
N SER A 5 -28.65 52.84 32.44
CA SER A 5 -27.34 52.43 31.94
C SER A 5 -27.47 51.59 30.65
N PRO A 6 -26.64 51.81 29.61
CA PRO A 6 -26.74 51.01 28.39
C PRO A 6 -26.07 49.64 28.57
N ALA A 7 -26.85 48.62 28.17
CA ALA A 7 -26.45 47.25 28.15
C ALA A 7 -25.20 47.01 27.25
N ARG A 8 -24.24 46.31 27.80
CA ARG A 8 -23.03 45.85 27.09
C ARG A 8 -23.43 44.68 26.16
N LEU A 9 -23.48 44.94 24.86
CA LEU A 9 -23.55 43.86 23.86
C LEU A 9 -22.26 43.06 23.90
N ALA A 10 -22.32 41.87 24.44
CA ALA A 10 -21.25 40.88 24.30
C ALA A 10 -21.18 40.38 22.85
N ARG A 11 -20.18 40.82 22.10
CA ARG A 11 -19.85 40.29 20.79
C ARG A 11 -19.25 38.89 21.01
N MET A 12 -20.06 37.84 20.82
CA MET A 12 -19.57 36.47 20.68
C MET A 12 -18.84 36.38 19.34
N ALA A 13 -17.51 36.34 19.41
CA ALA A 13 -16.67 36.05 18.27
C ALA A 13 -16.85 34.57 17.94
N PHE A 14 -17.57 34.28 16.86
CA PHE A 14 -17.58 32.95 16.25
C PHE A 14 -16.22 32.70 15.64
N LEU A 15 -15.40 31.90 16.33
CA LEU A 15 -14.14 31.39 15.78
C LEU A 15 -14.52 30.27 14.78
N PRO A 16 -14.27 30.40 13.47
CA PRO A 16 -14.52 29.31 12.55
C PRO A 16 -13.58 28.17 12.88
N LEU A 17 -14.13 27.03 13.26
CA LEU A 17 -13.40 25.77 13.39
C LEU A 17 -12.98 25.36 11.98
N ILE A 18 -11.74 25.68 11.61
CA ILE A 18 -11.16 25.20 10.36
C ILE A 18 -10.91 23.70 10.56
N LEU A 19 -11.83 22.90 10.02
CA LEU A 19 -11.67 21.46 9.91
C LEU A 19 -10.55 21.21 8.88
N VAL A 20 -9.32 21.07 9.37
CA VAL A 20 -8.19 20.63 8.54
C VAL A 20 -8.46 19.19 8.17
N ALA A 21 -9.06 18.97 7.00
CA ALA A 21 -9.12 17.65 6.39
C ALA A 21 -7.68 17.24 6.06
N PHE A 22 -7.08 16.43 6.92
CA PHE A 22 -5.84 15.75 6.58
C PHE A 22 -6.13 14.85 5.39
N PRO A 23 -5.46 15.03 4.24
CA PRO A 23 -5.63 14.12 3.13
C PRO A 23 -5.23 12.73 3.63
N SER A 24 -6.19 11.82 3.68
CA SER A 24 -5.92 10.41 3.88
C SER A 24 -5.09 9.96 2.68
N ILE A 25 -3.80 9.81 2.92
CA ILE A 25 -2.86 9.48 1.86
C ILE A 25 -3.08 7.99 1.59
N ALA A 26 -3.82 7.70 0.52
CA ALA A 26 -4.02 6.36 0.01
C ALA A 26 -2.72 5.87 -0.64
N PHE A 27 -2.20 4.77 -0.16
CA PHE A 27 -1.10 4.06 -0.83
C PHE A 27 -1.61 3.44 -2.13
N ALA A 28 -0.78 3.40 -3.18
CA ALA A 28 -0.99 2.50 -4.31
C ALA A 28 -0.58 1.07 -3.91
N ALA A 29 -1.04 0.66 -2.77
CA ALA A 29 -0.94 -0.70 -2.29
C ALA A 29 -1.72 -1.64 -3.21
N LEU A 30 -1.49 -2.91 -3.07
CA LEU A 30 -2.21 -3.97 -3.78
C LEU A 30 -3.73 -3.75 -3.72
N GLY A 31 -4.36 -3.60 -4.88
CA GLY A 31 -5.77 -3.24 -5.03
C GLY A 31 -6.05 -1.73 -5.11
N GLY A 32 -5.08 -0.88 -4.78
CA GLY A 32 -5.20 0.58 -4.89
C GLY A 32 -5.14 1.10 -6.32
N ARG A 33 -5.55 2.36 -6.53
CA ARG A 33 -5.49 3.03 -7.84
C ARG A 33 -4.24 3.89 -7.99
N VAL A 34 -3.73 3.98 -9.21
CA VAL A 34 -2.51 4.74 -9.59
C VAL A 34 -2.58 6.24 -9.29
N ALA A 35 -3.76 6.83 -9.17
CA ALA A 35 -3.87 8.24 -8.76
C ALA A 35 -3.16 8.53 -7.41
N SER A 36 -2.84 7.49 -6.64
CA SER A 36 -2.06 7.53 -5.42
C SER A 36 -0.55 7.33 -5.62
N VAL A 37 -0.08 6.87 -6.81
CA VAL A 37 1.35 6.52 -7.03
C VAL A 37 2.28 7.72 -6.84
N ASP A 38 1.86 8.92 -7.23
CA ASP A 38 2.66 10.13 -6.99
C ASP A 38 2.71 10.50 -5.50
N ALA A 39 1.68 10.15 -4.72
CA ALA A 39 1.67 10.32 -3.28
C ALA A 39 2.51 9.24 -2.55
N ASP A 40 2.57 8.02 -3.09
CA ASP A 40 3.35 6.91 -2.54
C ASP A 40 4.86 7.13 -2.66
N ARG A 41 5.29 7.80 -3.71
CA ARG A 41 6.68 8.20 -3.93
C ARG A 41 7.28 8.94 -2.75
N ILE A 42 6.48 9.74 -2.06
CA ILE A 42 6.90 10.55 -0.92
C ILE A 42 6.95 9.75 0.38
N ARG A 43 6.15 8.68 0.52
CA ARG A 43 5.98 7.95 1.78
C ARG A 43 6.89 6.78 2.01
N VAL A 44 7.23 6.03 0.97
CA VAL A 44 8.20 4.92 1.10
C VAL A 44 9.60 5.49 1.38
N GLN A 45 9.73 6.84 1.49
CA GLN A 45 11.05 7.49 1.47
C GLN A 45 11.93 6.87 0.38
N GLY A 46 11.29 6.44 -0.69
CA GLY A 46 11.88 5.71 -1.78
C GLY A 46 12.01 6.58 -3.02
N ALA A 47 13.02 6.32 -3.84
CA ALA A 47 13.14 6.91 -5.15
C ALA A 47 12.42 6.04 -6.17
N LEU A 48 11.46 6.62 -6.91
CA LEU A 48 10.97 6.01 -8.14
C LEU A 48 12.13 5.95 -9.13
N MET A 49 12.55 4.73 -9.45
CA MET A 49 13.71 4.51 -10.33
C MET A 49 13.30 4.46 -11.80
N ARG A 50 12.14 3.85 -12.08
CA ARG A 50 11.75 3.56 -13.44
C ARG A 50 10.25 3.31 -13.56
N ILE A 51 9.68 3.73 -14.69
CA ILE A 51 8.34 3.30 -15.14
C ILE A 51 8.52 2.64 -16.51
N VAL A 52 8.07 1.40 -16.63
CA VAL A 52 8.01 0.66 -17.89
C VAL A 52 6.55 0.39 -18.21
N ARG A 53 6.14 0.68 -19.43
CA ARG A 53 4.76 0.42 -19.90
C ARG A 53 4.80 -0.53 -21.08
N ASN A 54 3.86 -1.45 -21.09
CA ASN A 54 3.51 -2.26 -22.25
C ASN A 54 1.97 -2.31 -22.38
N ASP A 55 1.46 -3.07 -23.34
CA ASP A 55 0.02 -3.14 -23.60
C ASP A 55 -0.75 -3.81 -22.46
N ALA A 56 -0.11 -4.66 -21.65
CA ALA A 56 -0.74 -5.43 -20.59
C ALA A 56 -0.70 -4.71 -19.22
N TYR A 57 0.38 -3.96 -18.92
CA TYR A 57 0.53 -3.30 -17.63
C TYR A 57 1.58 -2.18 -17.65
N ALA A 58 1.53 -1.32 -16.65
CA ALA A 58 2.63 -0.43 -16.28
C ALA A 58 3.36 -1.01 -15.06
N LEU A 59 4.69 -1.03 -15.11
CA LEU A 59 5.57 -1.44 -14.02
C LEU A 59 6.22 -0.21 -13.41
N HIS A 60 6.05 -0.02 -12.10
CA HIS A 60 6.74 1.00 -11.34
C HIS A 60 7.80 0.34 -10.46
N GLU A 61 9.05 0.73 -10.62
CA GLU A 61 10.17 0.27 -9.80
C GLU A 61 10.54 1.34 -8.78
N ILE A 62 10.43 1.00 -7.51
CA ILE A 62 10.67 1.90 -6.38
C ILE A 62 11.76 1.28 -5.51
N ARG A 63 12.82 2.03 -5.24
CA ARG A 63 13.83 1.63 -4.26
C ARG A 63 13.51 2.27 -2.92
N SER A 64 13.24 1.46 -1.90
CA SER A 64 13.03 1.94 -0.53
C SER A 64 14.33 2.48 0.08
N ALA A 65 14.22 3.30 1.13
CA ALA A 65 15.38 3.79 1.87
C ALA A 65 16.23 2.67 2.47
N SER A 66 15.62 1.52 2.77
CA SER A 66 16.31 0.31 3.25
C SER A 66 17.04 -0.45 2.15
N GLY A 67 16.94 -0.02 0.88
CA GLY A 67 17.60 -0.64 -0.27
C GLY A 67 16.80 -1.78 -0.93
N THR A 68 15.62 -2.11 -0.43
CA THR A 68 14.74 -3.10 -1.05
C THR A 68 14.09 -2.50 -2.29
N MET A 69 14.11 -3.25 -3.40
CA MET A 69 13.39 -2.90 -4.62
C MET A 69 11.94 -3.38 -4.50
N ILE A 70 10.99 -2.47 -4.71
CA ILE A 70 9.57 -2.76 -4.76
C ILE A 70 9.11 -2.51 -6.20
N ARG A 71 8.35 -3.43 -6.75
CA ARG A 71 7.79 -3.37 -8.10
C ARG A 71 6.29 -3.46 -8.02
N GLU A 72 5.61 -2.44 -8.50
CA GLU A 72 4.15 -2.37 -8.57
C GLU A 72 3.71 -2.55 -10.01
N TYR A 73 2.82 -3.49 -10.21
CA TYR A 73 2.25 -3.82 -11.53
C TYR A 73 0.83 -3.28 -11.60
N VAL A 74 0.60 -2.39 -12.53
CA VAL A 74 -0.65 -1.66 -12.70
C VAL A 74 -1.32 -2.07 -13.99
N ASN A 75 -2.56 -2.51 -13.92
CA ASN A 75 -3.33 -2.86 -15.12
C ASN A 75 -3.82 -1.60 -15.87
N PRO A 76 -4.34 -1.75 -17.11
CA PRO A 76 -4.87 -0.63 -17.88
C PRO A 76 -6.03 0.13 -17.22
N SER A 77 -6.73 -0.50 -16.26
CA SER A 77 -7.78 0.15 -15.46
C SER A 77 -7.21 1.03 -14.33
N GLY A 78 -5.88 1.10 -14.20
CA GLY A 78 -5.21 1.89 -13.18
C GLY A 78 -5.19 1.25 -11.79
N VAL A 79 -5.39 -0.07 -11.68
CA VAL A 79 -5.37 -0.81 -10.42
C VAL A 79 -4.04 -1.53 -10.27
N VAL A 80 -3.41 -1.43 -9.10
CA VAL A 80 -2.24 -2.24 -8.74
C VAL A 80 -2.70 -3.68 -8.51
N PHE A 81 -2.48 -4.53 -9.48
CA PHE A 81 -2.90 -5.93 -9.41
C PHE A 81 -1.85 -6.86 -8.82
N ALA A 82 -0.58 -6.45 -8.83
CA ALA A 82 0.49 -7.22 -8.22
C ALA A 82 1.59 -6.30 -7.69
N VAL A 83 2.27 -6.78 -6.65
CA VAL A 83 3.47 -6.16 -6.08
C VAL A 83 4.51 -7.26 -5.87
N ALA A 84 5.76 -6.97 -6.21
CA ALA A 84 6.89 -7.83 -5.91
C ALA A 84 7.98 -7.05 -5.17
N TRP A 85 8.79 -7.74 -4.38
CA TRP A 85 9.93 -7.13 -3.69
C TRP A 85 11.13 -8.06 -3.67
N ASP A 86 12.31 -7.45 -3.71
CA ASP A 86 13.60 -8.13 -3.63
C ASP A 86 14.60 -7.21 -2.93
N GLY A 87 15.22 -7.67 -1.87
CA GLY A 87 16.21 -6.84 -1.17
C GLY A 87 16.65 -7.35 0.20
N PRO A 88 17.49 -6.55 0.86
CA PRO A 88 18.09 -6.93 2.13
C PRO A 88 17.12 -6.91 3.30
N TRP A 89 15.97 -6.22 3.17
CA TRP A 89 14.98 -6.08 4.21
C TRP A 89 13.58 -6.40 3.68
N LEU A 90 12.76 -7.01 4.53
CA LEU A 90 11.34 -7.17 4.24
C LEU A 90 10.70 -5.77 4.23
N PRO A 91 9.96 -5.40 3.17
CA PRO A 91 9.23 -4.13 3.17
C PRO A 91 8.11 -4.14 4.20
N ASP A 92 7.59 -2.96 4.55
CA ASP A 92 6.38 -2.88 5.36
C ASP A 92 5.19 -3.50 4.59
N LEU A 93 4.83 -4.72 4.97
CA LEU A 93 3.74 -5.45 4.30
C LEU A 93 2.39 -4.78 4.45
N ARG A 94 2.17 -3.96 5.50
CA ARG A 94 0.94 -3.18 5.63
C ARG A 94 0.87 -2.12 4.52
N GLN A 95 1.99 -1.50 4.20
CA GLN A 95 2.08 -0.57 3.09
C GLN A 95 1.89 -1.28 1.75
N VAL A 96 2.62 -2.36 1.53
CA VAL A 96 2.66 -3.08 0.24
C VAL A 96 1.33 -3.75 -0.09
N LEU A 97 0.68 -4.37 0.91
CA LEU A 97 -0.57 -5.10 0.73
C LEU A 97 -1.83 -4.24 0.89
N GLY A 98 -1.71 -3.06 1.52
CA GLY A 98 -2.83 -2.15 1.73
C GLY A 98 -4.05 -2.82 2.36
N GLU A 99 -5.20 -2.69 1.72
CA GLU A 99 -6.46 -3.28 2.19
C GLU A 99 -6.42 -4.80 2.31
N GLN A 100 -5.50 -5.47 1.61
CA GLN A 100 -5.34 -6.93 1.71
C GLN A 100 -4.53 -7.36 2.94
N PHE A 101 -3.94 -6.42 3.67
CA PHE A 101 -3.08 -6.74 4.81
C PHE A 101 -3.82 -7.46 5.94
N ASP A 102 -5.04 -7.07 6.26
CA ASP A 102 -5.80 -7.70 7.34
C ASP A 102 -6.14 -9.16 7.01
N ARG A 103 -6.45 -9.45 5.73
CA ARG A 103 -6.64 -10.83 5.25
C ARG A 103 -5.35 -11.64 5.37
N TYR A 104 -4.23 -11.09 4.91
CA TYR A 104 -2.91 -11.69 5.08
C TYR A 104 -2.63 -12.00 6.55
N GLN A 105 -2.86 -11.05 7.44
CA GLN A 105 -2.61 -11.18 8.87
C GLN A 105 -3.47 -12.29 9.50
N ALA A 106 -4.74 -12.39 9.16
CA ALA A 106 -5.65 -13.42 9.64
C ALA A 106 -5.15 -14.84 9.28
N VAL A 107 -4.71 -15.02 8.03
CA VAL A 107 -4.13 -16.31 7.58
C VAL A 107 -2.83 -16.61 8.31
N MET A 108 -1.96 -15.63 8.50
CA MET A 108 -0.70 -15.82 9.23
C MET A 108 -0.94 -16.19 10.70
N GLN A 109 -1.91 -15.57 11.35
CA GLN A 109 -2.29 -15.92 12.74
C GLN A 109 -2.84 -17.35 12.85
N SER A 110 -3.65 -17.80 11.90
CA SER A 110 -4.16 -19.16 11.88
C SER A 110 -3.04 -20.19 11.70
N ARG A 111 -2.06 -19.91 10.86
CA ARG A 111 -0.88 -20.75 10.61
C ARG A 111 0.04 -20.84 11.84
N GLN A 112 0.24 -19.74 12.56
CA GLN A 112 1.06 -19.75 13.78
C GLN A 112 0.51 -20.69 14.87
N ARG A 113 -0.80 -20.84 14.94
CA ARG A 113 -1.45 -21.83 15.85
C ARG A 113 -1.19 -23.28 15.41
N GLY A 114 -0.90 -23.52 14.14
CA GLY A 114 -0.70 -24.82 13.52
C GLY A 114 0.76 -25.20 13.25
N ARG A 115 1.76 -24.78 14.06
CA ARG A 115 3.19 -25.13 13.86
C ARG A 115 3.68 -24.94 12.41
N ALA A 116 3.47 -23.77 11.84
CA ALA A 116 4.07 -23.44 10.55
C ALA A 116 5.61 -23.36 10.68
N GLY A 117 6.31 -24.15 9.89
CA GLY A 117 7.77 -24.19 9.89
C GLY A 117 8.40 -22.84 9.47
N ARG A 118 9.67 -22.65 9.86
CA ARG A 118 10.51 -21.58 9.32
C ARG A 118 10.80 -21.89 7.86
N GLY A 119 10.23 -21.14 6.91
CA GLY A 119 10.43 -21.39 5.49
C GLY A 119 9.67 -20.40 4.61
N ALA A 120 9.56 -20.73 3.33
CA ALA A 120 8.77 -19.96 2.40
C ALA A 120 7.30 -19.88 2.85
N VAL A 121 6.72 -18.70 2.78
CA VAL A 121 5.31 -18.47 3.06
C VAL A 121 4.58 -18.45 1.73
N VAL A 122 3.58 -19.33 1.59
CA VAL A 122 2.65 -19.32 0.47
C VAL A 122 1.24 -19.20 1.03
N ILE A 123 0.55 -18.15 0.70
CA ILE A 123 -0.88 -17.92 0.96
C ILE A 123 -1.56 -17.95 -0.39
N ASP A 124 -2.55 -18.79 -0.53
CA ASP A 124 -3.38 -18.91 -1.71
C ASP A 124 -4.84 -18.91 -1.25
N GLU A 125 -5.41 -17.74 -1.19
CA GLU A 125 -6.77 -17.48 -0.73
C GLU A 125 -7.62 -16.94 -1.89
N PRO A 126 -8.92 -17.15 -1.91
CA PRO A 126 -9.79 -16.55 -2.91
C PRO A 126 -9.58 -15.03 -2.99
N GLY A 127 -8.98 -14.57 -4.11
CA GLY A 127 -8.73 -13.16 -4.37
C GLY A 127 -7.42 -12.58 -3.83
N LEU A 128 -6.56 -13.36 -3.16
CA LEU A 128 -5.24 -12.92 -2.73
C LEU A 128 -4.23 -14.07 -2.73
N VAL A 129 -3.17 -13.93 -3.49
CA VAL A 129 -2.02 -14.83 -3.42
C VAL A 129 -0.81 -14.06 -2.89
N VAL A 130 -0.11 -14.61 -1.89
CA VAL A 130 1.14 -14.06 -1.37
C VAL A 130 2.17 -15.17 -1.29
N GLN A 131 3.32 -14.93 -1.88
CA GLN A 131 4.46 -15.84 -1.88
C GLN A 131 5.68 -15.09 -1.39
N MET A 132 6.29 -15.57 -0.32
CA MET A 132 7.48 -14.98 0.25
C MET A 132 8.50 -16.04 0.58
N SER A 133 9.76 -15.72 0.35
CA SER A 133 10.91 -16.54 0.71
C SER A 133 12.08 -15.65 1.06
N GLY A 134 13.11 -16.24 1.62
CA GLY A 134 14.34 -15.52 1.87
C GLY A 134 14.92 -15.79 3.25
N HIS A 135 16.04 -15.18 3.47
CA HIS A 135 16.79 -15.19 4.71
C HIS A 135 17.31 -13.77 5.00
N PRO A 136 17.85 -13.48 6.17
CA PRO A 136 18.41 -12.17 6.49
C PRO A 136 19.32 -11.64 5.36
N ARG A 137 19.06 -10.43 4.92
CA ARG A 137 19.68 -9.71 3.80
C ARG A 137 19.33 -10.19 2.38
N ALA A 138 18.41 -11.16 2.23
CA ALA A 138 17.95 -11.63 0.91
C ALA A 138 16.47 -12.05 0.98
N PHE A 139 15.59 -11.09 1.13
CA PHE A 139 14.14 -11.30 1.13
C PHE A 139 13.58 -11.12 -0.27
N LYS A 140 12.75 -12.06 -0.69
CA LYS A 140 11.99 -11.99 -1.94
C LYS A 140 10.55 -12.33 -1.68
N GLY A 141 9.66 -11.67 -2.42
CA GLY A 141 8.26 -12.04 -2.39
C GLY A 141 7.47 -11.34 -3.46
N ARG A 142 6.24 -11.83 -3.60
CA ARG A 142 5.22 -11.21 -4.45
C ARG A 142 3.84 -11.42 -3.86
N ALA A 143 2.96 -10.51 -4.17
CA ALA A 143 1.54 -10.62 -3.88
C ALA A 143 0.75 -10.18 -5.10
N TYR A 144 -0.37 -10.83 -5.40
CA TYR A 144 -1.21 -10.45 -6.52
C TYR A 144 -2.68 -10.82 -6.29
N LEU A 145 -3.54 -10.15 -7.03
CA LEU A 145 -4.99 -10.36 -7.05
C LEU A 145 -5.35 -11.15 -8.32
N PRO A 146 -5.67 -12.45 -8.23
CA PRO A 146 -5.94 -13.29 -9.40
C PRO A 146 -7.01 -12.71 -10.34
N ALA A 147 -8.06 -12.10 -9.78
CA ALA A 147 -9.16 -11.53 -10.55
C ALA A 147 -8.79 -10.25 -11.32
N GLN A 148 -7.65 -9.63 -11.02
CA GLN A 148 -7.19 -8.38 -11.64
C GLN A 148 -6.01 -8.59 -12.60
N LEU A 149 -5.55 -9.82 -12.75
CA LEU A 149 -4.47 -10.16 -13.66
C LEU A 149 -4.90 -9.88 -15.11
N PRO A 150 -4.06 -9.21 -15.91
CA PRO A 150 -4.28 -9.10 -17.34
C PRO A 150 -4.31 -10.49 -18.01
N ALA A 151 -5.19 -10.65 -19.00
CA ALA A 151 -5.29 -11.91 -19.74
C ALA A 151 -3.93 -12.26 -20.40
N GLY A 152 -3.51 -13.51 -20.26
CA GLY A 152 -2.27 -14.02 -20.85
C GLY A 152 -0.98 -13.59 -20.14
N LEU A 153 -1.07 -12.93 -18.99
CA LEU A 153 0.12 -12.58 -18.20
C LEU A 153 0.71 -13.85 -17.56
N ALA A 154 1.96 -14.13 -17.86
CA ALA A 154 2.72 -15.18 -17.18
C ALA A 154 3.06 -14.75 -15.76
N LEU A 155 2.71 -15.55 -14.74
CA LEU A 155 2.98 -15.24 -13.32
C LEU A 155 4.48 -15.08 -13.02
N GLU A 156 5.34 -15.67 -13.84
CA GLU A 156 6.80 -15.58 -13.75
C GLU A 156 7.30 -14.15 -14.06
N SER A 157 6.52 -13.35 -14.76
CA SER A 157 6.83 -11.95 -15.03
C SER A 157 6.69 -11.05 -13.79
N ILE A 158 5.94 -11.50 -12.78
CA ILE A 158 5.81 -10.83 -11.48
C ILE A 158 6.97 -11.29 -10.58
N ARG A 159 8.06 -10.51 -10.59
CA ARG A 159 9.31 -10.84 -9.90
C ARG A 159 10.07 -9.61 -9.39
#